data_16d41d6303b7aa2c74a9ddba61901e92
#
_entry.id   16d41d6303b7aa2c74a9ddba61901e92
#
_cell.length_a   1.000
_cell.length_b   1.000
_cell.length_c   1.000
_cell.angle_alpha   90.00
_cell.angle_beta   90.00
_cell.angle_gamma   90.00
#
_symmetry.space_group_name_H-M   'P 1'
#
loop_
_entity.id
_entity.type
_entity.pdbx_description
1 polymer ?
#
loop_
_entity_poly.entity_id
_entity_poly.type
_entity_poly.pdbx_seq_one_letter_code
_entity_poly.pdbx_strand_id
1 'polypeptide(L)'
;MPKVTAEKLTAELEKNTVSPVYLLTGEDVYRKNLIIQKIRAVLHPDDFNSYQSEADKADLGEALALANTAPVFSDSRLIVLTGVEKLRKEPKEALIRYLDNPLPTTTLVLTHNDSKKMKTEKVLAEVCSDAGRVANFDELKKDELASWVRQKMQEKGLKADFDSV
;
A
#
# COMPACT_ATOMS: atom_id res chain seq x y z
N MET A 1 -7.93 -4.99 13.88
CA MET A 1 -8.37 -5.86 12.79
C MET A 1 -7.27 -6.79 12.33
N PRO A 2 -7.60 -8.02 11.96
CA PRO A 2 -6.56 -8.93 11.43
C PRO A 2 -6.07 -8.45 10.08
N LYS A 3 -4.89 -8.93 9.70
CA LYS A 3 -4.33 -8.69 8.37
C LYS A 3 -5.26 -9.27 7.30
N VAL A 4 -5.36 -8.60 6.17
CA VAL A 4 -6.13 -9.10 5.03
C VAL A 4 -5.21 -9.77 4.03
N THR A 5 -5.76 -10.69 3.24
CA THR A 5 -4.99 -11.32 2.16
C THR A 5 -4.93 -10.41 0.95
N ALA A 6 -3.95 -10.66 0.07
CA ALA A 6 -3.84 -9.94 -1.20
C ALA A 6 -5.12 -10.10 -2.03
N GLU A 7 -5.71 -11.29 -2.03
CA GLU A 7 -6.93 -11.62 -2.77
C GLU A 7 -8.12 -10.81 -2.24
N LYS A 8 -8.27 -10.72 -0.92
CA LYS A 8 -9.34 -9.93 -0.31
C LYS A 8 -9.17 -8.45 -0.62
N LEU A 9 -7.94 -7.94 -0.54
CA LEU A 9 -7.64 -6.56 -0.87
C LEU A 9 -8.00 -6.23 -2.32
N THR A 10 -7.61 -7.10 -3.23
CA THR A 10 -7.95 -6.98 -4.66
C THR A 10 -9.46 -6.98 -4.86
N ALA A 11 -10.18 -7.87 -4.20
CA ALA A 11 -11.64 -7.95 -4.31
C ALA A 11 -12.32 -6.68 -3.80
N GLU A 12 -11.83 -6.11 -2.71
CA GLU A 12 -12.35 -4.83 -2.19
C GLU A 12 -12.15 -3.70 -3.20
N LEU A 13 -10.97 -3.62 -3.80
CA LEU A 13 -10.66 -2.60 -4.80
C LEU A 13 -11.48 -2.77 -6.08
N GLU A 14 -11.74 -3.99 -6.49
CA GLU A 14 -12.61 -4.28 -7.65
C GLU A 14 -14.05 -3.81 -7.41
N LYS A 15 -14.47 -3.73 -6.16
CA LYS A 15 -15.78 -3.19 -5.78
C LYS A 15 -15.72 -1.69 -5.47
N ASN A 16 -14.63 -1.03 -5.82
CA ASN A 16 -14.38 0.39 -5.55
C ASN A 16 -14.40 0.74 -4.04
N THR A 17 -14.07 -0.21 -3.20
CA THR A 17 -13.97 -0.02 -1.75
C THR A 17 -12.54 0.30 -1.39
N VAL A 18 -12.29 1.53 -0.90
CA VAL A 18 -10.96 2.01 -0.55
C VAL A 18 -10.93 2.39 0.92
N SER A 19 -9.89 1.93 1.62
CA SER A 19 -9.66 2.27 3.02
C SER A 19 -8.77 3.51 3.14
N PRO A 20 -8.84 4.26 4.25
CA PRO A 20 -8.01 5.45 4.40
C PRO A 20 -6.52 5.16 4.59
N VAL A 21 -6.16 3.93 5.00
CA VAL A 21 -4.77 3.54 5.23
C VAL A 21 -4.52 2.15 4.68
N TYR A 22 -3.39 1.99 4.01
CA TYR A 22 -2.87 0.68 3.57
C TYR A 22 -1.43 0.56 4.03
N LEU A 23 -1.11 -0.55 4.68
CA LEU A 23 0.28 -0.94 4.95
C LEU A 23 0.55 -2.23 4.19
N LEU A 24 1.41 -2.15 3.19
CA LEU A 24 1.77 -3.27 2.33
C LEU A 24 3.16 -3.73 2.73
N THR A 25 3.26 -4.89 3.33
CA THR A 25 4.52 -5.43 3.86
C THR A 25 5.06 -6.54 2.99
N GLY A 26 6.30 -6.97 3.27
CA GLY A 26 6.93 -8.07 2.54
C GLY A 26 7.90 -7.58 1.48
N GLU A 27 8.62 -8.52 0.87
CA GLU A 27 9.75 -8.21 -0.01
C GLU A 27 9.36 -8.16 -1.49
N ASP A 28 8.14 -8.57 -1.85
CA ASP A 28 7.68 -8.57 -3.23
C ASP A 28 7.18 -7.17 -3.64
N VAL A 29 8.10 -6.34 -4.06
CA VAL A 29 7.83 -4.96 -4.47
C VAL A 29 6.87 -4.91 -5.68
N TYR A 30 7.01 -5.85 -6.60
CA TYR A 30 6.19 -5.86 -7.81
C TYR A 30 4.71 -6.02 -7.49
N ARG A 31 4.35 -7.01 -6.66
CA ARG A 31 2.95 -7.21 -6.28
C ARG A 31 2.40 -6.06 -5.46
N LYS A 32 3.21 -5.46 -4.58
CA LYS A 32 2.79 -4.26 -3.84
C LYS A 32 2.49 -3.10 -4.80
N ASN A 33 3.32 -2.92 -5.82
CA ASN A 33 3.09 -1.87 -6.82
C ASN A 33 1.82 -2.11 -7.63
N LEU A 34 1.47 -3.36 -7.90
CA LEU A 34 0.20 -3.69 -8.56
C LEU A 34 -1.00 -3.23 -7.72
N ILE A 35 -0.94 -3.43 -6.41
CA ILE A 35 -1.99 -2.96 -5.50
C ILE A 35 -2.07 -1.43 -5.53
N ILE A 36 -0.94 -0.75 -5.47
CA ILE A 36 -0.90 0.72 -5.54
C ILE A 36 -1.55 1.22 -6.84
N GLN A 37 -1.25 0.56 -7.97
CA GLN A 37 -1.86 0.92 -9.24
C GLN A 37 -3.38 0.70 -9.23
N LYS A 38 -3.86 -0.35 -8.58
CA LYS A 38 -5.29 -0.61 -8.45
C LYS A 38 -5.98 0.46 -7.59
N ILE A 39 -5.35 0.87 -6.51
CA ILE A 39 -5.85 1.97 -5.68
C ILE A 39 -5.92 3.25 -6.49
N ARG A 40 -4.87 3.56 -7.23
CA ARG A 40 -4.82 4.74 -8.10
C ARG A 40 -5.91 4.70 -9.16
N ALA A 41 -6.18 3.54 -9.74
CA ALA A 41 -7.22 3.37 -10.74
C ALA A 41 -8.63 3.62 -10.16
N VAL A 42 -8.86 3.26 -8.90
CA VAL A 42 -10.14 3.51 -8.22
C VAL A 42 -10.31 4.99 -7.89
N LEU A 43 -9.26 5.63 -7.37
CA LEU A 43 -9.32 7.00 -6.88
C LEU A 43 -9.22 8.04 -8.01
N HIS A 44 -8.54 7.72 -9.11
CA HIS A 44 -8.27 8.65 -10.22
C HIS A 44 -7.75 10.00 -9.74
N PRO A 45 -6.69 10.05 -8.90
CA PRO A 45 -6.21 11.33 -8.38
C PRO A 45 -5.53 12.13 -9.48
N ASP A 46 -5.79 13.44 -9.50
CA ASP A 46 -5.05 14.35 -10.37
C ASP A 46 -3.70 14.71 -9.72
N ASP A 47 -2.89 15.51 -10.42
CA ASP A 47 -1.55 15.86 -9.96
C ASP A 47 -1.56 16.68 -8.66
N PHE A 48 -2.63 17.45 -8.40
CA PHE A 48 -2.75 18.23 -7.17
C PHE A 48 -3.11 17.38 -5.97
N ASN A 49 -3.68 16.21 -6.19
CA ASN A 49 -4.18 15.32 -5.14
C ASN A 49 -3.45 13.99 -5.09
N SER A 50 -2.26 13.92 -5.70
CA SER A 50 -1.43 12.73 -5.72
C SER A 50 0.01 13.08 -5.33
N TYR A 51 0.55 12.35 -4.36
CA TYR A 51 1.92 12.51 -3.91
C TYR A 51 2.54 11.14 -3.71
N GLN A 52 3.73 10.93 -4.23
CA GLN A 52 4.46 9.68 -4.05
C GLN A 52 5.94 9.96 -3.85
N SER A 53 6.55 9.36 -2.83
CA SER A 53 7.98 9.48 -2.56
C SER A 53 8.47 8.28 -1.74
N GLU A 54 9.78 8.07 -1.76
CA GLU A 54 10.43 7.21 -0.78
C GLU A 54 10.37 7.92 0.57
N ALA A 55 9.99 7.17 1.61
CA ALA A 55 9.70 7.75 2.93
C ALA A 55 10.90 8.48 3.55
N ASP A 56 12.10 7.94 3.38
CA ASP A 56 13.32 8.53 3.94
C ASP A 56 13.84 9.75 3.16
N LYS A 57 13.35 9.94 1.93
CA LYS A 57 13.71 11.08 1.09
C LYS A 57 12.66 12.17 1.08
N ALA A 58 11.46 11.87 1.56
CA ALA A 58 10.37 12.82 1.63
C ALA A 58 10.57 13.79 2.78
N ASP A 59 10.06 15.02 2.62
CA ASP A 59 9.77 15.85 3.78
C ASP A 59 8.49 15.29 4.41
N LEU A 60 8.66 14.46 5.42
CA LEU A 60 7.53 13.74 6.00
C LEU A 60 6.55 14.70 6.68
N GLY A 61 7.04 15.78 7.29
CA GLY A 61 6.18 16.81 7.87
C GLY A 61 5.26 17.42 6.81
N GLU A 62 5.80 17.73 5.65
CA GLU A 62 5.04 18.26 4.53
C GLU A 62 4.04 17.23 4.00
N ALA A 63 4.47 15.97 3.83
CA ALA A 63 3.60 14.91 3.37
C ALA A 63 2.42 14.67 4.34
N LEU A 64 2.68 14.67 5.64
CA LEU A 64 1.62 14.49 6.64
C LEU A 64 0.71 15.71 6.75
N ALA A 65 1.25 16.92 6.58
CA ALA A 65 0.42 18.11 6.51
C ALA A 65 -0.53 18.04 5.31
N LEU A 66 -0.03 17.59 4.17
CA LEU A 66 -0.84 17.37 2.98
C LEU A 66 -1.90 16.29 3.22
N ALA A 67 -1.54 15.21 3.93
CA ALA A 67 -2.47 14.14 4.28
C ALA A 67 -3.61 14.65 5.18
N ASN A 68 -3.35 15.65 6.00
CA ASN A 68 -4.34 16.26 6.89
C ASN A 68 -5.14 17.39 6.22
N THR A 69 -4.93 17.63 4.95
CA THR A 69 -5.59 18.72 4.21
C THR A 69 -6.62 18.13 3.24
N ALA A 70 -7.79 18.75 3.18
CA ALA A 70 -8.83 18.33 2.25
C ALA A 70 -8.33 18.39 0.80
N PRO A 71 -8.76 17.46 -0.08
CA PRO A 71 -8.34 17.47 -1.47
C PRO A 71 -8.84 18.72 -2.22
N VAL A 72 -8.11 19.10 -3.26
CA VAL A 72 -8.39 20.30 -4.06
C VAL A 72 -9.12 19.89 -5.33
N PHE A 73 -10.37 20.30 -5.46
CA PHE A 73 -11.23 20.01 -6.61
C PHE A 73 -11.40 18.50 -6.89
N SER A 74 -11.37 17.68 -5.83
CA SER A 74 -11.51 16.23 -5.93
C SER A 74 -12.11 15.69 -4.63
N ASP A 75 -12.65 14.48 -4.69
CA ASP A 75 -13.23 13.81 -3.52
C ASP A 75 -12.18 13.14 -2.64
N SER A 76 -10.98 12.92 -3.17
CA SER A 76 -9.95 12.17 -2.45
C SER A 76 -8.54 12.61 -2.82
N ARG A 77 -7.62 12.32 -1.91
CA ARG A 77 -6.18 12.52 -2.12
C ARG A 77 -5.45 11.21 -1.89
N LEU A 78 -4.46 10.93 -2.72
CA LEU A 78 -3.63 9.74 -2.59
C LEU A 78 -2.21 10.14 -2.21
N ILE A 79 -1.70 9.57 -1.13
CA ILE A 79 -0.30 9.73 -0.71
C ILE A 79 0.32 8.36 -0.59
N VAL A 80 1.43 8.15 -1.29
CA VAL A 80 2.17 6.89 -1.28
C VAL A 80 3.58 7.16 -0.74
N LEU A 81 3.91 6.51 0.37
CA LEU A 81 5.25 6.57 0.97
C LEU A 81 5.86 5.18 0.96
N THR A 82 6.92 5.00 0.19
CA THR A 82 7.56 3.70 0.03
C THR A 82 8.76 3.57 0.96
N GLY A 83 9.00 2.35 1.45
CA GLY A 83 10.17 2.06 2.26
C GLY A 83 10.14 2.67 3.65
N VAL A 84 9.00 2.59 4.36
CA VAL A 84 8.88 3.19 5.70
C VAL A 84 9.80 2.53 6.73
N GLU A 85 10.38 1.37 6.43
CA GLU A 85 11.39 0.74 7.30
C GLU A 85 12.64 1.61 7.46
N LYS A 86 12.88 2.53 6.55
CA LYS A 86 14.04 3.42 6.58
C LYS A 86 13.83 4.69 7.41
N LEU A 87 12.61 4.91 7.91
CA LEU A 87 12.32 6.09 8.71
C LEU A 87 13.04 6.05 10.05
N ARG A 88 13.57 7.22 10.45
CA ARG A 88 14.14 7.42 11.77
C ARG A 88 13.01 7.49 12.80
N LYS A 89 13.39 7.49 14.07
CA LYS A 89 12.47 7.46 15.21
C LYS A 89 11.44 8.60 15.17
N GLU A 90 11.91 9.85 15.04
CA GLU A 90 11.02 11.01 15.09
C GLU A 90 10.01 11.06 13.94
N PRO A 91 10.43 10.90 12.65
CA PRO A 91 9.48 10.80 11.55
C PRO A 91 8.50 9.64 11.71
N LYS A 92 8.96 8.50 12.20
CA LYS A 92 8.09 7.35 12.44
C LYS A 92 7.03 7.66 13.50
N GLU A 93 7.40 8.33 14.57
CA GLU A 93 6.47 8.74 15.62
C GLU A 93 5.43 9.72 15.06
N ALA A 94 5.85 10.66 14.20
CA ALA A 94 4.93 11.58 13.55
C ALA A 94 3.93 10.84 12.65
N LEU A 95 4.41 9.84 11.91
CA LEU A 95 3.55 9.00 11.09
C LEU A 95 2.53 8.24 11.93
N ILE A 96 2.96 7.66 13.03
CA ILE A 96 2.07 6.91 13.94
C ILE A 96 1.02 7.84 14.53
N ARG A 97 1.37 9.08 14.88
CA ARG A 97 0.39 10.07 15.36
C ARG A 97 -0.67 10.37 14.29
N TYR A 98 -0.27 10.53 13.04
CA TYR A 98 -1.23 10.70 11.95
C TYR A 98 -2.17 9.50 11.84
N LEU A 99 -1.63 8.29 11.93
CA LEU A 99 -2.39 7.05 11.77
C LEU A 99 -3.40 6.83 12.89
N ASP A 100 -3.21 7.48 14.03
CA ASP A 100 -4.15 7.39 15.14
C ASP A 100 -5.50 8.04 14.81
N ASN A 101 -5.51 9.03 13.92
CA ASN A 101 -6.75 9.69 13.47
C ASN A 101 -6.58 10.20 12.03
N PRO A 102 -6.54 9.29 11.04
CA PRO A 102 -6.32 9.69 9.65
C PRO A 102 -7.54 10.40 9.07
N LEU A 103 -7.27 11.34 8.13
CA LEU A 103 -8.33 12.07 7.44
C LEU A 103 -9.05 11.13 6.46
N PRO A 104 -10.40 11.00 6.54
CA PRO A 104 -11.12 10.04 5.68
C PRO A 104 -11.02 10.33 4.17
N THR A 105 -10.79 11.58 3.78
CA THR A 105 -10.67 11.95 2.37
C THR A 105 -9.27 11.72 1.79
N THR A 106 -8.31 11.30 2.62
CA THR A 106 -6.97 10.95 2.20
C THR A 106 -6.79 9.44 2.26
N THR A 107 -6.25 8.86 1.19
CA THR A 107 -5.78 7.47 1.21
C THR A 107 -4.27 7.49 1.32
N LEU A 108 -3.75 6.98 2.42
CA LEU A 108 -2.33 6.88 2.69
C LEU A 108 -1.88 5.44 2.49
N VAL A 109 -0.96 5.24 1.55
CA VAL A 109 -0.39 3.91 1.26
C VAL A 109 1.05 3.89 1.71
N LEU A 110 1.37 2.94 2.57
CA LEU A 110 2.72 2.74 3.09
C LEU A 110 3.25 1.40 2.62
N THR A 111 4.49 1.34 2.17
CA THR A 111 5.15 0.07 1.90
C THR A 111 6.29 -0.15 2.87
N HIS A 112 6.42 -1.38 3.34
CA HIS A 112 7.50 -1.82 4.22
C HIS A 112 8.15 -3.04 3.57
N ASN A 113 9.43 -2.93 3.23
CA ASN A 113 10.12 -3.91 2.39
C ASN A 113 11.03 -4.87 3.17
N ASP A 114 11.04 -4.76 4.49
CA ASP A 114 11.92 -5.59 5.34
C ASP A 114 11.09 -6.45 6.28
N SER A 115 10.90 -7.71 5.91
CA SER A 115 10.05 -8.65 6.67
C SER A 115 10.59 -8.93 8.08
N LYS A 116 11.90 -8.93 8.26
CA LYS A 116 12.50 -9.14 9.57
C LYS A 116 12.23 -7.96 10.49
N LYS A 117 12.47 -6.75 9.99
CA LYS A 117 12.25 -5.52 10.75
C LYS A 117 10.77 -5.33 11.07
N MET A 118 9.89 -5.72 10.12
CA MET A 118 8.44 -5.61 10.33
C MET A 118 7.97 -6.35 11.58
N LYS A 119 8.61 -7.46 11.93
CA LYS A 119 8.27 -8.22 13.14
C LYS A 119 8.48 -7.43 14.41
N THR A 120 9.34 -6.41 14.39
CA THR A 120 9.60 -5.54 15.53
C THR A 120 8.72 -4.27 15.53
N GLU A 121 7.97 -4.04 14.47
CA GLU A 121 7.16 -2.83 14.30
C GLU A 121 5.69 -3.07 14.61
N LYS A 122 5.41 -3.61 15.78
CA LYS A 122 4.07 -3.99 16.22
C LYS A 122 3.13 -2.80 16.35
N VAL A 123 3.63 -1.66 16.82
CA VAL A 123 2.81 -0.45 16.97
C VAL A 123 2.36 0.06 15.60
N LEU A 124 3.30 0.12 14.65
CA LEU A 124 2.96 0.53 13.28
C LEU A 124 1.90 -0.39 12.67
N ALA A 125 2.09 -1.70 12.79
CA ALA A 125 1.14 -2.67 12.27
C ALA A 125 -0.24 -2.53 12.91
N GLU A 126 -0.29 -2.33 14.22
CA GLU A 126 -1.53 -2.19 14.97
C GLU A 126 -2.31 -0.95 14.58
N VAL A 127 -1.65 0.21 14.53
CA VAL A 127 -2.34 1.46 14.17
C VAL A 127 -2.79 1.44 12.70
N CYS A 128 -2.04 0.83 11.81
CA CYS A 128 -2.47 0.68 10.42
C CYS A 128 -3.64 -0.28 10.29
N SER A 129 -3.63 -1.38 11.05
CA SER A 129 -4.73 -2.35 11.07
C SER A 129 -6.02 -1.73 11.58
N ASP A 130 -5.93 -0.90 12.62
CA ASP A 130 -7.09 -0.22 13.18
C ASP A 130 -7.63 0.86 12.23
N ALA A 131 -6.74 1.55 11.52
CA ALA A 131 -7.11 2.65 10.62
C ALA A 131 -7.52 2.20 9.22
N GLY A 132 -7.09 1.01 8.79
CA GLY A 132 -7.34 0.57 7.42
C GLY A 132 -7.02 -0.90 7.19
N ARG A 133 -6.06 -1.16 6.31
CA ARG A 133 -5.71 -2.52 5.89
C ARG A 133 -4.21 -2.78 5.98
N VAL A 134 -3.84 -3.95 6.47
CA VAL A 134 -2.47 -4.45 6.44
C VAL A 134 -2.45 -5.74 5.63
N ALA A 135 -1.62 -5.79 4.60
CA ALA A 135 -1.49 -6.98 3.76
C ALA A 135 -0.02 -7.31 3.55
N ASN A 136 0.30 -8.61 3.54
CA ASN A 136 1.66 -9.09 3.41
C ASN A 136 1.93 -9.65 2.02
N PHE A 137 3.07 -9.28 1.45
CA PHE A 137 3.50 -9.68 0.12
C PHE A 137 4.93 -10.22 0.20
N ASP A 138 5.10 -11.34 0.86
CA ASP A 138 6.39 -12.04 0.88
C ASP A 138 6.66 -12.63 -0.50
N GLU A 139 7.94 -12.93 -0.78
CA GLU A 139 8.31 -13.57 -2.03
C GLU A 139 7.55 -14.88 -2.22
N LEU A 140 7.05 -15.07 -3.45
CA LEU A 140 6.31 -16.29 -3.78
C LEU A 140 7.25 -17.48 -3.88
N LYS A 141 6.80 -18.62 -3.36
CA LYS A 141 7.46 -19.90 -3.59
C LYS A 141 7.27 -20.29 -5.07
N LYS A 142 8.11 -21.20 -5.56
CA LYS A 142 8.09 -21.60 -6.98
C LYS A 142 6.72 -21.98 -7.49
N ASP A 143 5.97 -22.78 -6.75
CA ASP A 143 4.63 -23.22 -7.17
C ASP A 143 3.62 -22.08 -7.15
N GLU A 144 3.70 -21.22 -6.14
CA GLU A 144 2.85 -20.03 -6.01
C GLU A 144 3.13 -19.05 -7.15
N LEU A 145 4.41 -18.88 -7.51
CA LEU A 145 4.82 -18.01 -8.60
C LEU A 145 4.24 -18.48 -9.93
N ALA A 146 4.30 -19.79 -10.21
CA ALA A 146 3.75 -20.36 -11.44
C ALA A 146 2.25 -20.11 -11.53
N SER A 147 1.51 -20.33 -10.45
CA SER A 147 0.07 -20.08 -10.39
C SER A 147 -0.25 -18.60 -10.58
N TRP A 148 0.51 -17.74 -9.98
CA TRP A 148 0.34 -16.28 -10.10
C TRP A 148 0.56 -15.81 -11.53
N VAL A 149 1.62 -16.30 -12.19
CA VAL A 149 1.92 -15.96 -13.58
C VAL A 149 0.78 -16.39 -14.50
N ARG A 150 0.25 -17.61 -14.33
CA ARG A 150 -0.89 -18.08 -15.11
C ARG A 150 -2.09 -17.17 -14.96
N GLN A 151 -2.42 -16.80 -13.74
CA GLN A 151 -3.55 -15.92 -13.45
C GLN A 151 -3.39 -14.57 -14.14
N LYS A 152 -2.20 -13.99 -14.10
CA LYS A 152 -1.93 -12.70 -14.74
C LYS A 152 -2.02 -12.79 -16.26
N MET A 153 -1.57 -13.89 -16.85
CA MET A 153 -1.69 -14.11 -18.28
C MET A 153 -3.14 -14.26 -18.71
N GLN A 154 -3.96 -14.95 -17.92
CA GLN A 154 -5.39 -15.08 -18.18
C GLN A 154 -6.11 -13.74 -18.10
N GLU A 155 -5.80 -12.93 -17.09
CA GLU A 155 -6.38 -11.59 -16.93
C GLU A 155 -6.08 -10.69 -18.13
N LYS A 156 -4.90 -10.86 -18.74
CA LYS A 156 -4.49 -10.10 -19.91
C LYS A 156 -4.93 -10.72 -21.24
N GLY A 157 -5.67 -11.83 -21.18
CA GLY A 157 -6.10 -12.54 -22.39
C GLY A 157 -4.96 -13.24 -23.12
N LEU A 158 -3.83 -13.48 -22.48
CA LEU A 158 -2.70 -14.17 -23.07
C LEU A 158 -2.80 -15.66 -22.84
N LYS A 159 -2.40 -16.44 -23.86
CA LYS A 159 -2.25 -17.88 -23.73
C LYS A 159 -0.79 -18.18 -23.45
N ALA A 160 -0.55 -19.05 -22.48
CA ALA A 160 0.80 -19.49 -22.16
C ALA A 160 0.85 -21.02 -22.25
N ASP A 161 1.92 -21.51 -22.89
CA ASP A 161 2.24 -22.93 -22.89
C ASP A 161 3.32 -23.15 -21.82
N PHE A 162 2.88 -23.64 -20.66
CA PHE A 162 3.76 -23.86 -19.53
C PHE A 162 4.59 -25.15 -19.67
N ASP A 163 4.26 -26.00 -20.62
CA ASP A 163 5.03 -27.22 -20.87
C ASP A 163 6.33 -26.92 -21.63
N SER A 164 6.39 -25.78 -22.31
CA SER A 164 7.56 -25.35 -23.05
C SER A 164 8.45 -24.37 -22.29
N VAL A 165 8.14 -24.08 -21.04
CA VAL A 165 8.88 -23.13 -20.21
C VAL A 165 9.71 -23.84 -19.17
#